data_8934aa40fab8faef87347f0c34f05f8e
#
_entry.id   8934aa40fab8faef87347f0c34f05f8e
#
_cell.length_a   1.000
_cell.length_b   1.000
_cell.length_c   1.000
_cell.angle_alpha   90.00
_cell.angle_beta   90.00
_cell.angle_gamma   90.00
#
_symmetry.space_group_name_H-M   'P 1'
#
loop_
_entity.id
_entity.type
_entity.pdbx_description
1 polymer ?
#
loop_
_entity_poly.entity_id
_entity_poly.type
_entity_poly.pdbx_seq_one_letter_code
_entity_poly.pdbx_strand_id
1 'polypeptide(L)'
;MCVSLIFLLGFNVSRETLGKGERARMASLETALKRIRAKARPDQLDGMARYGMAVEQRVGVAIPDLRKIAKELGKDHILAIELWKTGIIEARIMAAMIDEPEKLSEAQMENWVKDINSWDVCDQVCMNLFEKTPLVWKKIIDWSKRDDEFVKRAAFALIACLAWHDKHAEDQKFMKLFPVIKRGATDERNLVKKAVSWALRNIGKRNLNLNRAAIKAAKQIQQVNSKAAHWIASDAITELESNAVQRRLRK
;
A
#
# COMPACT_ATOMS: atom_id res chain seq x y z
N MET A 1 -25.30 0.63 25.18
CA MET A 1 -26.13 1.62 24.45
C MET A 1 -25.33 2.90 24.34
N CYS A 2 -24.87 3.31 23.19
CA CYS A 2 -24.35 4.59 22.68
C CYS A 2 -23.21 4.40 21.68
N VAL A 3 -23.51 3.88 20.51
CA VAL A 3 -22.58 3.86 19.36
C VAL A 3 -23.32 4.22 18.07
N SER A 4 -24.36 5.06 18.15
CA SER A 4 -25.23 5.33 16.98
C SER A 4 -25.39 6.80 16.60
N LEU A 5 -24.50 7.72 17.01
CA LEU A 5 -24.81 9.15 16.78
C LEU A 5 -23.69 10.03 16.20
N ILE A 6 -22.61 9.49 15.63
CA ILE A 6 -21.51 10.35 15.09
C ILE A 6 -21.48 10.41 13.55
N PHE A 7 -22.40 9.78 12.85
CA PHE A 7 -22.37 9.72 11.36
C PHE A 7 -23.36 10.67 10.64
N LEU A 8 -23.87 11.72 11.31
CA LEU A 8 -24.92 12.59 10.72
C LEU A 8 -24.57 14.09 10.61
N LEU A 9 -23.34 14.49 10.78
CA LEU A 9 -22.94 15.91 10.65
C LEU A 9 -21.98 16.10 9.47
N GLY A 10 -22.51 16.21 8.23
CA GLY A 10 -21.70 16.65 7.10
C GLY A 10 -22.30 16.64 5.70
N PHE A 11 -23.42 16.01 5.45
CA PHE A 11 -23.99 15.99 4.10
C PHE A 11 -25.53 16.11 4.11
N ASN A 12 -26.04 17.23 4.58
CA ASN A 12 -27.46 17.56 4.40
C ASN A 12 -27.62 18.57 3.27
N VAL A 13 -27.06 18.25 2.09
CA VAL A 13 -27.51 18.89 0.83
C VAL A 13 -28.73 18.11 0.39
N SER A 14 -29.91 18.76 0.38
CA SER A 14 -31.12 18.09 -0.03
C SER A 14 -30.97 17.59 -1.47
N ARG A 15 -31.32 16.31 -1.73
CA ARG A 15 -31.22 15.67 -3.05
C ARG A 15 -31.86 16.48 -4.19
N GLU A 16 -32.77 17.38 -3.85
CA GLU A 16 -33.54 18.19 -4.80
C GLU A 16 -32.74 19.32 -5.45
N THR A 17 -31.66 19.81 -4.79
CA THR A 17 -30.83 20.91 -5.28
C THR A 17 -29.64 20.47 -6.14
N LEU A 18 -29.37 19.16 -6.20
CA LEU A 18 -28.24 18.61 -6.94
C LEU A 18 -28.52 18.48 -8.44
N GLY A 19 -27.54 18.79 -9.28
CA GLY A 19 -27.59 18.54 -10.73
C GLY A 19 -27.69 17.05 -11.07
N LYS A 20 -28.16 16.73 -12.30
CA LYS A 20 -28.27 15.30 -12.74
C LYS A 20 -26.98 14.51 -12.58
N GLY A 21 -25.83 15.12 -12.90
CA GLY A 21 -24.52 14.48 -12.77
C GLY A 21 -24.11 14.20 -11.32
N GLU A 22 -24.43 15.08 -10.40
CA GLU A 22 -24.15 14.90 -8.96
C GLU A 22 -25.04 13.82 -8.35
N ARG A 23 -26.32 13.77 -8.74
CA ARG A 23 -27.23 12.69 -8.33
C ARG A 23 -26.77 11.33 -8.80
N ALA A 24 -26.28 11.21 -10.04
CA ALA A 24 -25.73 9.97 -10.57
C ALA A 24 -24.47 9.51 -9.82
N ARG A 25 -23.57 10.45 -9.46
CA ARG A 25 -22.36 10.17 -8.65
C ARG A 25 -22.72 9.70 -7.25
N MET A 26 -23.64 10.39 -6.56
CA MET A 26 -24.09 9.96 -5.23
C MET A 26 -24.72 8.58 -5.26
N ALA A 27 -25.52 8.25 -6.26
CA ALA A 27 -26.11 6.93 -6.43
C ALA A 27 -25.05 5.85 -6.66
N SER A 28 -23.97 6.18 -7.41
CA SER A 28 -22.82 5.29 -7.62
C SER A 28 -22.05 5.04 -6.33
N LEU A 29 -21.73 6.10 -5.54
CA LEU A 29 -21.07 5.99 -4.24
C LEU A 29 -21.91 5.17 -3.25
N GLU A 30 -23.21 5.47 -3.12
CA GLU A 30 -24.13 4.73 -2.25
C GLU A 30 -24.17 3.24 -2.62
N THR A 31 -24.21 2.93 -3.93
CA THR A 31 -24.20 1.55 -4.43
C THR A 31 -22.91 0.83 -4.07
N ALA A 32 -21.76 1.46 -4.26
CA ALA A 32 -20.45 0.89 -3.90
C ALA A 32 -20.36 0.63 -2.39
N LEU A 33 -20.74 1.61 -1.56
CA LEU A 33 -20.74 1.46 -0.10
C LEU A 33 -21.71 0.38 0.38
N LYS A 34 -22.89 0.26 -0.24
CA LYS A 34 -23.85 -0.81 0.07
C LYS A 34 -23.25 -2.19 -0.21
N ARG A 35 -22.56 -2.36 -1.33
CA ARG A 35 -21.87 -3.62 -1.68
C ARG A 35 -20.76 -3.95 -0.70
N ILE A 36 -19.96 -2.96 -0.28
CA ILE A 36 -18.93 -3.14 0.75
C ILE A 36 -19.56 -3.60 2.05
N ARG A 37 -20.58 -2.88 2.56
CA ARG A 37 -21.26 -3.19 3.81
C ARG A 37 -21.96 -4.56 3.79
N ALA A 38 -22.47 -4.99 2.64
CA ALA A 38 -23.06 -6.33 2.49
C ALA A 38 -22.07 -7.48 2.69
N LYS A 39 -20.76 -7.21 2.65
CA LYS A 39 -19.67 -8.16 2.90
C LYS A 39 -18.95 -7.92 4.23
N ALA A 40 -19.47 -7.01 5.05
CA ALA A 40 -18.86 -6.66 6.33
C ALA A 40 -18.80 -7.86 7.28
N ARG A 41 -17.67 -8.00 7.99
CA ARG A 41 -17.38 -9.04 8.98
C ARG A 41 -16.85 -8.37 10.26
N PRO A 42 -17.74 -7.73 11.06
CA PRO A 42 -17.32 -7.06 12.30
C PRO A 42 -16.66 -8.03 13.30
N ASP A 43 -17.00 -9.32 13.23
CA ASP A 43 -16.41 -10.40 14.00
C ASP A 43 -14.91 -10.59 13.74
N GLN A 44 -14.37 -10.08 12.64
CA GLN A 44 -12.95 -10.17 12.28
C GLN A 44 -12.10 -9.00 12.80
N LEU A 45 -12.72 -7.92 13.27
CA LEU A 45 -12.00 -6.68 13.63
C LEU A 45 -10.97 -6.88 14.74
N ASP A 46 -11.31 -7.64 15.78
CA ASP A 46 -10.37 -7.97 16.86
C ASP A 46 -9.14 -8.74 16.35
N GLY A 47 -9.36 -9.67 15.41
CA GLY A 47 -8.28 -10.38 14.74
C GLY A 47 -7.39 -9.44 13.95
N MET A 48 -7.98 -8.51 13.19
CA MET A 48 -7.25 -7.50 12.39
C MET A 48 -6.42 -6.58 13.28
N ALA A 49 -6.99 -6.12 14.42
CA ALA A 49 -6.28 -5.29 15.39
C ALA A 49 -5.02 -5.99 15.94
N ARG A 50 -5.08 -7.30 16.24
CA ARG A 50 -3.93 -8.09 16.72
C ARG A 50 -2.78 -8.13 15.70
N TYR A 51 -3.08 -7.98 14.41
CA TYR A 51 -2.08 -7.86 13.34
C TYR A 51 -1.64 -6.41 13.08
N GLY A 52 -2.06 -5.46 13.92
CA GLY A 52 -1.69 -4.05 13.83
C GLY A 52 -2.37 -3.31 12.69
N MET A 53 -3.54 -3.77 12.23
CA MET A 53 -4.39 -3.03 11.31
C MET A 53 -5.21 -2.01 12.08
N ALA A 54 -5.39 -0.80 11.52
CA ALA A 54 -6.33 0.17 12.07
C ALA A 54 -7.76 -0.38 11.94
N VAL A 55 -8.54 -0.27 13.01
CA VAL A 55 -9.94 -0.77 13.05
C VAL A 55 -10.95 0.37 13.07
N GLU A 56 -10.53 1.59 13.35
CA GLU A 56 -11.36 2.77 13.23
C GLU A 56 -11.84 2.92 11.78
N GLN A 57 -13.13 3.11 11.60
CA GLN A 57 -13.78 3.20 10.28
C GLN A 57 -13.56 1.96 9.38
N ARG A 58 -13.29 0.80 9.96
CA ARG A 58 -13.18 -0.48 9.26
C ARG A 58 -14.47 -1.29 9.42
N VAL A 59 -14.87 -1.99 8.37
CA VAL A 59 -16.08 -2.84 8.37
C VAL A 59 -15.76 -4.34 8.26
N GLY A 60 -14.50 -4.71 8.05
CA GLY A 60 -14.03 -6.10 8.12
C GLY A 60 -14.22 -6.88 6.81
N VAL A 61 -14.21 -6.24 5.64
CA VAL A 61 -14.35 -6.94 4.35
C VAL A 61 -13.00 -7.50 3.91
N ALA A 62 -12.99 -8.78 3.51
CA ALA A 62 -11.80 -9.44 3.00
C ALA A 62 -11.36 -8.88 1.63
N ILE A 63 -10.05 -8.81 1.39
CA ILE A 63 -9.49 -8.33 0.11
C ILE A 63 -10.03 -9.06 -1.12
N PRO A 64 -10.24 -10.40 -1.13
CA PRO A 64 -10.84 -11.08 -2.28
C PRO A 64 -12.25 -10.58 -2.61
N ASP A 65 -13.08 -10.25 -1.62
CA ASP A 65 -14.41 -9.70 -1.82
C ASP A 65 -14.35 -8.28 -2.39
N LEU A 66 -13.43 -7.44 -1.87
CA LEU A 66 -13.20 -6.11 -2.42
C LEU A 66 -12.77 -6.16 -3.89
N ARG A 67 -11.87 -7.07 -4.25
CA ARG A 67 -11.44 -7.28 -5.64
C ARG A 67 -12.59 -7.68 -6.54
N LYS A 68 -13.50 -8.55 -6.07
CA LYS A 68 -14.70 -8.94 -6.82
C LYS A 68 -15.60 -7.74 -7.07
N ILE A 69 -15.91 -6.96 -6.04
CA ILE A 69 -16.72 -5.76 -6.15
C ILE A 69 -16.05 -4.73 -7.08
N ALA A 70 -14.75 -4.49 -6.93
CA ALA A 70 -14.00 -3.56 -7.78
C ALA A 70 -14.03 -3.99 -9.27
N LYS A 71 -13.93 -5.29 -9.55
CA LYS A 71 -14.04 -5.82 -10.91
C LYS A 71 -15.43 -5.57 -11.52
N GLU A 72 -16.48 -5.69 -10.73
CA GLU A 72 -17.86 -5.45 -11.15
C GLU A 72 -18.16 -3.95 -11.36
N LEU A 73 -17.54 -3.07 -10.56
CA LEU A 73 -17.67 -1.61 -10.71
C LEU A 73 -16.91 -1.08 -11.93
N GLY A 74 -15.78 -1.72 -12.27
CA GLY A 74 -14.90 -1.25 -13.33
C GLY A 74 -14.00 -0.09 -12.87
N LYS A 75 -13.36 0.57 -13.85
CA LYS A 75 -12.49 1.74 -13.61
C LYS A 75 -13.33 3.01 -13.59
N ASP A 76 -13.18 3.81 -12.52
CA ASP A 76 -13.88 5.08 -12.34
C ASP A 76 -13.10 5.98 -11.39
N HIS A 77 -12.39 6.96 -11.96
CA HIS A 77 -11.57 7.93 -11.24
C HIS A 77 -12.39 8.81 -10.28
N ILE A 78 -13.57 9.24 -10.70
CA ILE A 78 -14.42 10.12 -9.88
C ILE A 78 -14.97 9.36 -8.68
N LEU A 79 -15.48 8.15 -8.89
CA LEU A 79 -15.94 7.29 -7.81
C LEU A 79 -14.80 6.93 -6.85
N ALA A 80 -13.58 6.72 -7.35
CA ALA A 80 -12.42 6.46 -6.52
C ALA A 80 -12.13 7.64 -5.57
N ILE A 81 -12.18 8.88 -6.06
CA ILE A 81 -12.01 10.08 -5.23
C ILE A 81 -13.11 10.15 -4.15
N GLU A 82 -14.37 9.89 -4.50
CA GLU A 82 -15.48 9.94 -3.55
C GLU A 82 -15.39 8.84 -2.49
N LEU A 83 -15.01 7.61 -2.89
CA LEU A 83 -14.75 6.50 -1.96
C LEU A 83 -13.62 6.84 -0.98
N TRP A 84 -12.52 7.44 -1.46
CA TRP A 84 -11.40 7.84 -0.60
C TRP A 84 -11.82 8.83 0.49
N LYS A 85 -12.61 9.83 0.12
CA LYS A 85 -13.13 10.87 1.04
C LYS A 85 -13.98 10.32 2.18
N THR A 86 -14.58 9.13 2.02
CA THR A 86 -15.41 8.53 3.09
C THR A 86 -14.63 8.19 4.35
N GLY A 87 -13.30 8.04 4.27
CA GLY A 87 -12.46 7.59 5.37
C GLY A 87 -12.60 6.10 5.72
N ILE A 88 -13.59 5.40 5.16
CA ILE A 88 -13.79 3.96 5.40
C ILE A 88 -12.60 3.20 4.80
N ILE A 89 -11.97 2.36 5.61
CA ILE A 89 -10.75 1.63 5.25
C ILE A 89 -10.93 0.82 3.96
N GLU A 90 -11.98 0.03 3.89
CA GLU A 90 -12.26 -0.79 2.71
C GLU A 90 -12.65 0.03 1.47
N ALA A 91 -13.27 1.20 1.68
CA ALA A 91 -13.56 2.12 0.58
C ALA A 91 -12.26 2.76 0.04
N ARG A 92 -11.28 3.10 0.87
CA ARG A 92 -9.95 3.56 0.45
C ARG A 92 -9.19 2.49 -0.34
N ILE A 93 -9.24 1.25 0.13
CA ILE A 93 -8.63 0.12 -0.61
C ILE A 93 -9.32 -0.07 -1.96
N MET A 94 -10.65 -0.01 -1.99
CA MET A 94 -11.42 -0.11 -3.23
C MET A 94 -11.16 1.06 -4.18
N ALA A 95 -11.03 2.27 -3.65
CA ALA A 95 -10.66 3.45 -4.43
C ALA A 95 -9.36 3.19 -5.24
N ALA A 96 -8.33 2.65 -4.59
CA ALA A 96 -7.09 2.30 -5.28
C ALA A 96 -7.26 1.18 -6.33
N MET A 97 -8.23 0.29 -6.15
CA MET A 97 -8.49 -0.77 -7.13
C MET A 97 -9.23 -0.28 -8.37
N ILE A 98 -10.11 0.72 -8.23
CA ILE A 98 -10.95 1.23 -9.34
C ILE A 98 -10.41 2.51 -9.98
N ASP A 99 -9.48 3.21 -9.33
CA ASP A 99 -8.88 4.43 -9.89
C ASP A 99 -8.09 4.14 -11.18
N GLU A 100 -7.95 5.15 -12.01
CA GLU A 100 -7.25 5.13 -13.30
C GLU A 100 -5.85 5.76 -13.12
N PRO A 101 -4.76 4.98 -13.22
CA PRO A 101 -3.40 5.47 -12.97
C PRO A 101 -3.00 6.67 -13.84
N GLU A 102 -3.55 6.75 -15.07
CA GLU A 102 -3.29 7.82 -16.03
C GLU A 102 -3.92 9.16 -15.60
N LYS A 103 -4.98 9.11 -14.80
CA LYS A 103 -5.67 10.30 -14.26
C LYS A 103 -5.16 10.74 -12.89
N LEU A 104 -4.33 9.89 -12.25
CA LEU A 104 -3.79 10.15 -10.92
C LEU A 104 -2.79 11.31 -10.95
N SER A 105 -3.17 12.46 -10.38
CA SER A 105 -2.28 13.60 -10.25
C SER A 105 -1.24 13.41 -9.13
N GLU A 106 -0.10 14.11 -9.24
CA GLU A 106 0.92 14.13 -8.18
C GLU A 106 0.33 14.65 -6.85
N ALA A 107 -0.54 15.66 -6.91
CA ALA A 107 -1.22 16.22 -5.73
C ALA A 107 -2.15 15.19 -5.05
N GLN A 108 -2.91 14.43 -5.84
CA GLN A 108 -3.76 13.36 -5.30
C GLN A 108 -2.91 12.28 -4.63
N MET A 109 -1.82 11.87 -5.26
CA MET A 109 -0.90 10.87 -4.72
C MET A 109 -0.29 11.32 -3.38
N GLU A 110 0.12 12.61 -3.27
CA GLU A 110 0.62 13.21 -2.02
C GLU A 110 -0.46 13.30 -0.94
N ASN A 111 -1.68 13.64 -1.28
CA ASN A 111 -2.78 13.71 -0.32
C ASN A 111 -3.16 12.31 0.18
N TRP A 112 -3.32 11.36 -0.74
CA TRP A 112 -3.72 10.01 -0.35
C TRP A 112 -2.68 9.31 0.53
N VAL A 113 -1.38 9.44 0.24
CA VAL A 113 -0.34 8.82 1.06
C VAL A 113 -0.30 9.37 2.49
N LYS A 114 -0.63 10.65 2.69
CA LYS A 114 -0.72 11.27 4.02
C LYS A 114 -1.93 10.82 4.82
N ASP A 115 -3.03 10.48 4.15
CA ASP A 115 -4.26 10.00 4.78
C ASP A 115 -4.16 8.54 5.24
N ILE A 116 -3.11 7.80 4.83
CA ILE A 116 -2.94 6.40 5.18
C ILE A 116 -2.57 6.28 6.66
N ASN A 117 -3.35 5.46 7.38
CA ASN A 117 -3.18 5.19 8.81
C ASN A 117 -3.09 3.69 9.14
N SER A 118 -3.00 2.82 8.13
CA SER A 118 -2.90 1.37 8.30
C SER A 118 -1.98 0.76 7.25
N TRP A 119 -1.19 -0.25 7.66
CA TRP A 119 -0.19 -0.85 6.79
C TRP A 119 -0.81 -1.59 5.60
N ASP A 120 -1.97 -2.22 5.78
CA ASP A 120 -2.67 -2.93 4.71
C ASP A 120 -3.26 -1.98 3.67
N VAL A 121 -3.77 -0.80 4.09
CA VAL A 121 -4.16 0.27 3.16
C VAL A 121 -2.97 0.73 2.35
N CYS A 122 -1.84 1.00 3.02
CA CYS A 122 -0.59 1.42 2.38
C CYS A 122 -0.18 0.43 1.27
N ASP A 123 -0.14 -0.86 1.61
CA ASP A 123 0.29 -1.91 0.69
C ASP A 123 -0.70 -2.08 -0.48
N GLN A 124 -2.01 -2.04 -0.21
CA GLN A 124 -3.02 -2.14 -1.27
C GLN A 124 -3.03 -0.93 -2.21
N VAL A 125 -2.84 0.28 -1.69
CA VAL A 125 -2.75 1.49 -2.51
C VAL A 125 -1.49 1.48 -3.37
N CYS A 126 -0.34 1.11 -2.79
CA CYS A 126 0.90 0.97 -3.55
C CYS A 126 0.77 -0.06 -4.68
N MET A 127 0.22 -1.24 -4.39
CA MET A 127 0.12 -2.37 -5.31
C MET A 127 -0.93 -2.17 -6.42
N ASN A 128 -2.08 -1.57 -6.09
CA ASN A 128 -3.18 -1.49 -7.07
C ASN A 128 -3.14 -0.21 -7.92
N LEU A 129 -2.52 0.87 -7.43
CA LEU A 129 -2.56 2.17 -8.08
C LEU A 129 -1.18 2.82 -8.24
N PHE A 130 -0.47 3.11 -7.14
CA PHE A 130 0.71 3.97 -7.16
C PHE A 130 1.88 3.41 -7.98
N GLU A 131 2.11 2.09 -7.93
CA GLU A 131 3.17 1.44 -8.73
C GLU A 131 2.99 1.57 -10.24
N LYS A 132 1.76 1.84 -10.71
CA LYS A 132 1.40 1.92 -12.13
C LYS A 132 1.56 3.32 -12.72
N THR A 133 1.93 4.31 -11.90
CA THR A 133 2.12 5.69 -12.34
C THR A 133 3.53 5.95 -12.83
N PRO A 134 3.75 6.87 -13.77
CA PRO A 134 5.10 7.27 -14.18
C PRO A 134 5.88 7.97 -13.06
N LEU A 135 5.18 8.44 -12.01
CA LEU A 135 5.77 9.14 -10.87
C LEU A 135 6.44 8.21 -9.85
N VAL A 136 6.22 6.90 -9.94
CA VAL A 136 6.59 5.94 -8.90
C VAL A 136 8.08 6.00 -8.50
N TRP A 137 8.99 6.05 -9.46
CA TRP A 137 10.43 6.07 -9.18
C TRP A 137 10.88 7.36 -8.47
N LYS A 138 10.29 8.50 -8.83
CA LYS A 138 10.51 9.78 -8.13
C LYS A 138 9.99 9.70 -6.70
N LYS A 139 8.74 9.20 -6.53
CA LYS A 139 8.10 9.10 -5.21
C LYS A 139 8.82 8.16 -4.25
N ILE A 140 9.40 7.06 -4.72
CA ILE A 140 10.27 6.20 -3.91
C ILE A 140 11.41 7.01 -3.27
N ILE A 141 12.10 7.84 -4.07
CA ILE A 141 13.23 8.63 -3.58
C ILE A 141 12.78 9.73 -2.62
N ASP A 142 11.72 10.43 -2.96
CA ASP A 142 11.21 11.56 -2.18
C ASP A 142 10.62 11.08 -0.83
N TRP A 143 9.75 10.08 -0.87
CA TRP A 143 9.06 9.57 0.32
C TRP A 143 9.98 8.79 1.26
N SER A 144 11.02 8.14 0.75
CA SER A 144 11.99 7.45 1.61
C SER A 144 12.74 8.38 2.59
N LYS A 145 12.71 9.70 2.33
CA LYS A 145 13.37 10.73 3.16
C LYS A 145 12.41 11.39 4.17
N ARG A 146 11.11 11.11 4.05
CA ARG A 146 10.09 11.74 4.89
C ARG A 146 10.07 11.10 6.27
N ASP A 147 9.63 11.87 7.26
CA ASP A 147 9.51 11.38 8.64
C ASP A 147 8.16 10.75 8.94
N ASP A 148 7.13 11.05 8.16
CA ASP A 148 5.82 10.44 8.27
C ASP A 148 5.92 8.91 8.07
N GLU A 149 5.46 8.12 9.05
CA GLU A 149 5.65 6.67 9.08
C GLU A 149 5.08 5.98 7.83
N PHE A 150 3.83 6.28 7.48
CA PHE A 150 3.19 5.64 6.33
C PHE A 150 3.67 6.16 4.99
N VAL A 151 4.10 7.44 4.90
CA VAL A 151 4.76 7.97 3.69
C VAL A 151 6.08 7.25 3.45
N LYS A 152 6.91 7.11 4.48
CA LYS A 152 8.17 6.36 4.39
C LYS A 152 7.92 4.87 4.12
N ARG A 153 6.92 4.25 4.77
CA ARG A 153 6.52 2.88 4.48
C ARG A 153 6.14 2.71 3.01
N ALA A 154 5.33 3.63 2.45
CA ALA A 154 4.90 3.57 1.06
C ALA A 154 6.07 3.57 0.08
N ALA A 155 7.15 4.33 0.34
CA ALA A 155 8.34 4.28 -0.49
C ALA A 155 8.92 2.87 -0.60
N PHE A 156 9.05 2.15 0.52
CA PHE A 156 9.60 0.80 0.53
C PHE A 156 8.59 -0.25 0.04
N ALA A 157 7.31 -0.07 0.30
CA ALA A 157 6.25 -0.89 -0.28
C ALA A 157 6.25 -0.80 -1.82
N LEU A 158 6.41 0.40 -2.38
CA LEU A 158 6.52 0.60 -3.84
C LEU A 158 7.73 -0.13 -4.42
N ILE A 159 8.89 -0.09 -3.75
CA ILE A 159 10.05 -0.87 -4.17
C ILE A 159 9.72 -2.36 -4.22
N ALA A 160 9.06 -2.87 -3.19
CA ALA A 160 8.68 -4.28 -3.11
C ALA A 160 7.67 -4.67 -4.20
N CYS A 161 6.68 -3.80 -4.47
CA CYS A 161 5.67 -4.01 -5.51
C CYS A 161 6.31 -4.02 -6.90
N LEU A 162 7.11 -3.01 -7.24
CA LEU A 162 7.84 -2.95 -8.53
C LEU A 162 8.77 -4.15 -8.71
N ALA A 163 9.49 -4.55 -7.65
CA ALA A 163 10.34 -5.72 -7.72
C ALA A 163 9.56 -7.02 -8.00
N TRP A 164 8.29 -7.08 -7.64
CA TRP A 164 7.41 -8.22 -7.90
C TRP A 164 6.71 -8.12 -9.27
N HIS A 165 6.14 -6.96 -9.62
CA HIS A 165 5.22 -6.82 -10.75
C HIS A 165 5.88 -6.30 -12.02
N ASP A 166 6.79 -5.33 -11.94
CA ASP A 166 7.46 -4.76 -13.12
C ASP A 166 8.57 -5.70 -13.62
N LYS A 167 8.18 -6.64 -14.49
CA LYS A 167 9.12 -7.61 -15.08
C LYS A 167 10.03 -6.99 -16.14
N HIS A 168 9.68 -5.82 -16.66
CA HIS A 168 10.42 -5.13 -17.72
C HIS A 168 11.47 -4.13 -17.17
N ALA A 169 11.36 -3.75 -15.89
CA ALA A 169 12.34 -2.86 -15.28
C ALA A 169 13.73 -3.51 -15.24
N GLU A 170 14.71 -2.78 -15.77
CA GLU A 170 16.11 -3.18 -15.77
C GLU A 170 16.67 -3.31 -14.36
N ASP A 171 17.58 -4.27 -14.16
CA ASP A 171 18.27 -4.48 -12.88
C ASP A 171 18.93 -3.21 -12.35
N GLN A 172 19.46 -2.36 -13.23
CA GLN A 172 20.14 -1.12 -12.84
C GLN A 172 19.23 -0.16 -12.06
N LYS A 173 17.92 -0.14 -12.35
CA LYS A 173 16.96 0.65 -11.56
C LYS A 173 16.91 0.19 -10.11
N PHE A 174 16.90 -1.12 -9.88
CA PHE A 174 16.89 -1.71 -8.54
C PHE A 174 18.25 -1.58 -7.85
N MET A 175 19.36 -1.70 -8.59
CA MET A 175 20.70 -1.49 -8.05
C MET A 175 20.85 -0.09 -7.42
N LYS A 176 20.28 0.94 -8.04
CA LYS A 176 20.29 2.33 -7.54
C LYS A 176 19.48 2.51 -6.24
N LEU A 177 18.63 1.54 -5.86
CA LEU A 177 17.81 1.62 -4.64
C LEU A 177 18.50 1.03 -3.39
N PHE A 178 19.59 0.27 -3.52
CA PHE A 178 20.29 -0.24 -2.34
C PHE A 178 20.77 0.85 -1.37
N PRO A 179 21.31 2.00 -1.82
CA PRO A 179 21.60 3.11 -0.92
C PRO A 179 20.37 3.67 -0.18
N VAL A 180 19.21 3.68 -0.85
CA VAL A 180 17.92 4.10 -0.24
C VAL A 180 17.52 3.11 0.85
N ILE A 181 17.57 1.81 0.55
CA ILE A 181 17.26 0.73 1.49
C ILE A 181 18.20 0.80 2.70
N LYS A 182 19.52 1.00 2.48
CA LYS A 182 20.49 1.11 3.56
C LYS A 182 20.18 2.28 4.50
N ARG A 183 19.82 3.45 3.98
CA ARG A 183 19.38 4.60 4.81
C ARG A 183 18.11 4.28 5.60
N GLY A 184 17.13 3.63 4.97
CA GLY A 184 15.88 3.25 5.64
C GLY A 184 16.04 2.15 6.68
N ALA A 185 17.15 1.40 6.65
CA ALA A 185 17.38 0.26 7.53
C ALA A 185 17.60 0.64 9.00
N THR A 186 17.89 1.91 9.29
CA THR A 186 18.05 2.42 10.67
C THR A 186 16.73 2.89 11.30
N ASP A 187 15.61 2.84 10.58
CA ASP A 187 14.32 3.24 11.11
C ASP A 187 13.77 2.15 12.04
N GLU A 188 13.67 2.47 13.34
CA GLU A 188 13.26 1.51 14.36
C GLU A 188 11.73 1.26 14.40
N ARG A 189 10.93 2.08 13.69
CA ARG A 189 9.48 1.90 13.61
C ARG A 189 9.15 0.59 12.91
N ASN A 190 8.34 -0.23 13.57
CA ASN A 190 8.10 -1.61 13.15
C ASN A 190 7.51 -1.71 11.73
N LEU A 191 6.61 -0.80 11.36
CA LEU A 191 5.97 -0.80 10.05
C LEU A 191 6.92 -0.39 8.93
N VAL A 192 7.83 0.57 9.18
CA VAL A 192 8.88 0.97 8.22
C VAL A 192 9.92 -0.14 8.09
N LYS A 193 10.44 -0.65 9.19
CA LYS A 193 11.42 -1.75 9.25
C LYS A 193 10.97 -2.95 8.41
N LYS A 194 9.71 -3.38 8.58
CA LYS A 194 9.15 -4.50 7.82
C LYS A 194 9.06 -4.20 6.32
N ALA A 195 8.71 -2.97 5.93
CA ALA A 195 8.66 -2.59 4.52
C ALA A 195 10.06 -2.53 3.89
N VAL A 196 11.07 -2.05 4.62
CA VAL A 196 12.47 -2.05 4.16
C VAL A 196 12.98 -3.48 3.92
N SER A 197 12.72 -4.40 4.86
CA SER A 197 13.05 -5.82 4.67
C SER A 197 12.31 -6.42 3.48
N TRP A 198 11.02 -6.13 3.33
CA TRP A 198 10.21 -6.61 2.21
C TRP A 198 10.77 -6.13 0.85
N ALA A 199 11.14 -4.84 0.75
CA ALA A 199 11.77 -4.26 -0.44
C ALA A 199 13.07 -5.00 -0.80
N LEU A 200 13.98 -5.15 0.16
CA LEU A 200 15.28 -5.80 -0.04
C LEU A 200 15.11 -7.25 -0.51
N ARG A 201 14.24 -8.02 0.15
CA ARG A 201 13.94 -9.40 -0.19
C ARG A 201 13.31 -9.54 -1.58
N ASN A 202 12.37 -8.65 -1.95
CA ASN A 202 11.73 -8.73 -3.26
C ASN A 202 12.69 -8.37 -4.40
N ILE A 203 13.59 -7.40 -4.24
CA ILE A 203 14.66 -7.15 -5.20
C ILE A 203 15.51 -8.42 -5.36
N GLY A 204 15.96 -9.02 -4.26
CA GLY A 204 16.82 -10.21 -4.29
C GLY A 204 16.15 -11.47 -4.84
N LYS A 205 14.82 -11.47 -4.96
CA LYS A 205 14.05 -12.58 -5.54
C LYS A 205 13.79 -12.45 -7.04
N ARG A 206 14.27 -11.40 -7.71
CA ARG A 206 14.03 -11.20 -9.14
C ARG A 206 14.86 -12.11 -10.04
N ASN A 207 16.18 -12.13 -9.83
CA ASN A 207 17.14 -12.93 -10.58
C ASN A 207 18.44 -13.11 -9.77
N LEU A 208 19.37 -13.93 -10.28
CA LEU A 208 20.64 -14.24 -9.60
C LEU A 208 21.54 -13.00 -9.41
N ASN A 209 21.56 -12.07 -10.37
CA ASN A 209 22.35 -10.84 -10.29
C ASN A 209 21.90 -9.97 -9.14
N LEU A 210 20.60 -9.66 -9.09
CA LEU A 210 19.99 -8.88 -8.02
C LEU A 210 20.01 -9.63 -6.67
N ASN A 211 19.94 -10.96 -6.67
CA ASN A 211 20.09 -11.77 -5.46
C ASN A 211 21.44 -11.56 -4.80
N ARG A 212 22.52 -11.71 -5.57
CA ARG A 212 23.90 -11.49 -5.06
C ARG A 212 24.08 -10.07 -4.55
N ALA A 213 23.56 -9.07 -5.27
CA ALA A 213 23.63 -7.67 -4.87
C ALA A 213 22.83 -7.39 -3.59
N ALA A 214 21.62 -7.96 -3.45
CA ALA A 214 20.78 -7.82 -2.27
C ALA A 214 21.41 -8.47 -1.03
N ILE A 215 22.00 -9.66 -1.16
CA ILE A 215 22.75 -10.32 -0.07
C ILE A 215 23.96 -9.46 0.34
N LYS A 216 24.71 -8.91 -0.63
CA LYS A 216 25.82 -8.00 -0.35
C LYS A 216 25.35 -6.75 0.40
N ALA A 217 24.24 -6.15 -0.02
CA ALA A 217 23.65 -4.99 0.65
C ALA A 217 23.16 -5.36 2.06
N ALA A 218 22.53 -6.52 2.26
CA ALA A 218 22.13 -7.01 3.58
C ALA A 218 23.32 -7.18 4.52
N LYS A 219 24.43 -7.76 4.07
CA LYS A 219 25.66 -7.89 4.86
C LYS A 219 26.28 -6.53 5.24
N GLN A 220 26.15 -5.51 4.39
CA GLN A 220 26.55 -4.14 4.72
C GLN A 220 25.62 -3.49 5.74
N ILE A 221 24.30 -3.73 5.62
CA ILE A 221 23.29 -3.26 6.58
C ILE A 221 23.53 -3.89 7.96
N GLN A 222 23.94 -5.15 8.01
CA GLN A 222 24.24 -5.88 9.25
C GLN A 222 25.36 -5.22 10.07
N GLN A 223 26.27 -4.48 9.44
CA GLN A 223 27.37 -3.77 10.12
C GLN A 223 26.94 -2.42 10.73
N VAL A 224 25.70 -1.98 10.45
CA VAL A 224 25.18 -0.73 11.00
C VAL A 224 24.77 -0.96 12.47
N ASN A 225 25.19 -0.07 13.37
CA ASN A 225 24.82 -0.16 14.79
C ASN A 225 23.35 0.29 15.00
N SER A 226 22.39 -0.59 14.65
CA SER A 226 20.95 -0.39 14.82
C SER A 226 20.28 -1.75 14.94
N LYS A 227 19.34 -1.88 15.89
CA LYS A 227 18.56 -3.11 16.06
C LYS A 227 17.70 -3.41 14.83
N ALA A 228 17.11 -2.38 14.23
CA ALA A 228 16.33 -2.53 13.00
C ALA A 228 17.21 -3.04 11.85
N ALA A 229 18.41 -2.47 11.67
CA ALA A 229 19.35 -2.88 10.63
C ALA A 229 19.75 -4.36 10.77
N HIS A 230 20.09 -4.80 11.98
CA HIS A 230 20.45 -6.19 12.26
C HIS A 230 19.28 -7.14 11.95
N TRP A 231 18.06 -6.77 12.36
CA TRP A 231 16.87 -7.56 12.09
C TRP A 231 16.57 -7.67 10.57
N ILE A 232 16.61 -6.53 9.85
CA ILE A 232 16.40 -6.48 8.39
C ILE A 232 17.42 -7.34 7.66
N ALA A 233 18.69 -7.22 8.04
CA ALA A 233 19.76 -7.97 7.40
C ALA A 233 19.60 -9.47 7.62
N SER A 234 19.35 -9.89 8.87
CA SER A 234 19.16 -11.31 9.21
C SER A 234 17.96 -11.91 8.46
N ASP A 235 16.82 -11.23 8.48
CA ASP A 235 15.60 -11.67 7.79
C ASP A 235 15.83 -11.81 6.26
N ALA A 236 16.50 -10.81 5.65
CA ALA A 236 16.78 -10.82 4.22
C ALA A 236 17.79 -11.92 3.84
N ILE A 237 18.89 -12.07 4.56
CA ILE A 237 19.91 -13.08 4.28
C ILE A 237 19.29 -14.48 4.38
N THR A 238 18.57 -14.75 5.48
CA THR A 238 17.92 -16.05 5.71
C THR A 238 17.00 -16.44 4.56
N GLU A 239 16.14 -15.52 4.09
CA GLU A 239 15.24 -15.83 2.97
C GLU A 239 16.00 -15.94 1.64
N LEU A 240 16.89 -15.01 1.34
CA LEU A 240 17.56 -14.93 0.03
C LEU A 240 18.56 -16.08 -0.18
N GLU A 241 19.20 -16.58 0.87
CA GLU A 241 20.12 -17.73 0.80
C GLU A 241 19.38 -19.07 0.94
N SER A 242 18.07 -19.07 1.22
CA SER A 242 17.29 -20.30 1.38
C SER A 242 17.31 -21.16 0.12
N ASN A 243 17.29 -22.48 0.30
CA ASN A 243 17.21 -23.44 -0.80
C ASN A 243 16.03 -23.20 -1.74
N ALA A 244 14.89 -22.74 -1.21
CA ALA A 244 13.69 -22.44 -1.99
C ALA A 244 13.94 -21.29 -2.98
N VAL A 245 14.51 -20.19 -2.51
CA VAL A 245 14.85 -19.03 -3.37
C VAL A 245 15.94 -19.40 -4.36
N GLN A 246 17.02 -20.05 -3.92
CA GLN A 246 18.15 -20.40 -4.78
C GLN A 246 17.75 -21.36 -5.93
N ARG A 247 16.92 -22.36 -5.64
CA ARG A 247 16.41 -23.29 -6.67
C ARG A 247 15.52 -22.56 -7.69
N ARG A 248 14.67 -21.61 -7.23
CA ARG A 248 13.80 -20.84 -8.14
C ARG A 248 14.59 -19.94 -9.07
N LEU A 249 15.66 -19.32 -8.58
CA LEU A 249 16.49 -18.37 -9.36
C LEU A 249 17.42 -19.04 -10.37
N ARG A 250 17.65 -20.36 -10.25
CA ARG A 250 18.48 -21.14 -11.17
C ARG A 250 17.67 -21.77 -12.32
N LYS A 251 16.34 -21.72 -12.24
CA LYS A 251 15.44 -22.14 -13.32
C LYS A 251 15.25 -21.04 -14.35
#